data_74b3580fa3645d464ff6f4f86a415f9b
#
_entry.id   74b3580fa3645d464ff6f4f86a415f9b
#
_cell.length_a   1.000
_cell.length_b   1.000
_cell.length_c   1.000
_cell.angle_alpha   90.00
_cell.angle_beta   90.00
_cell.angle_gamma   90.00
#
_symmetry.space_group_name_H-M   'P 1'
#
loop_
_entity.id
_entity.type
_entity.pdbx_description
1 polymer ?
#
loop_
_entity_poly.entity_id
_entity_poly.type
_entity_poly.pdbx_seq_one_letter_code
_entity_poly.pdbx_strand_id
1 'polypeptide(L)'
;MLKKFFNYLHSRLFWLWLFWLSFLTQTISPEDSIFYGLFVIYILYYLIFSFNQKVFWYFLTFIVITLSLYYPVYLSYGKLNSGVVAAFFETNPAESFEFLGKLKFDQFNLPLLFIFSTFILYKLRKSVNLQDKTSEKEIKEKRILNIILTILAIFSTVWVPTKFYFENKSEDQIDSHWTLANSPVNLIAFYANIIESIIDYYQDKSDLENVQNISPPWHIISAQPQYKNYVLIIGESARRDYMSTYGFNLPTTPFLDKTTGYINAGYVSSAPATYHSLLNSLHFKSKRKGKKDYSYNIITLAKIAGIKTFWLSNQGSIGKYDTLTSRLGISADFHYFTKKGGFSTNNADDMKLLDELKIRFKEKTYSNNVRLFVIHLMGSHRNFCQRLKEEEKKLEFINESLSCYVNTILKTDKFIEETVTLLKEQNEPYSLIYFSDHGLSHINKEDKKEVDLDFGDKYKQNFDVPFVKISSDDNTREVVNIKRSAFNFIYGFSQWLGIQTEELNNHYDFFSNKDDEEIKVFNFQDNIPYDSLKTDNIPQL
;
A
#
# COMPACT_ATOMS: atom_id res chain seq x y z
N MET A 1 45.50 41.42 -12.93
CA MET A 1 44.38 41.91 -12.10
C MET A 1 43.06 41.22 -12.47
N LEU A 2 42.65 41.20 -13.72
CA LEU A 2 41.42 40.55 -14.22
C LEU A 2 41.32 39.05 -13.80
N LYS A 3 42.37 38.25 -13.96
CA LYS A 3 42.35 36.82 -13.62
C LYS A 3 42.11 36.55 -12.11
N LYS A 4 42.65 37.40 -11.24
CA LYS A 4 42.41 37.34 -9.80
C LYS A 4 40.98 37.72 -9.44
N PHE A 5 40.44 38.74 -10.10
CA PHE A 5 39.04 39.15 -9.95
C PHE A 5 38.08 38.07 -10.38
N PHE A 6 38.28 37.44 -11.55
CA PHE A 6 37.45 36.33 -12.02
C PHE A 6 37.52 35.11 -11.07
N ASN A 7 38.72 34.76 -10.57
CA ASN A 7 38.85 33.66 -9.62
C ASN A 7 38.12 33.95 -8.29
N TYR A 8 38.17 35.18 -7.80
CA TYR A 8 37.45 35.61 -6.62
C TYR A 8 35.92 35.53 -6.83
N LEU A 9 35.43 36.00 -7.98
CA LEU A 9 34.02 35.93 -8.33
C LEU A 9 33.54 34.47 -8.45
N HIS A 10 34.30 33.61 -9.11
CA HIS A 10 33.98 32.19 -9.24
C HIS A 10 33.98 31.44 -7.90
N SER A 11 34.89 31.82 -6.97
CA SER A 11 34.86 31.25 -5.63
C SER A 11 33.60 31.60 -4.85
N ARG A 12 33.14 32.86 -4.92
CA ARG A 12 31.84 33.25 -4.31
C ARG A 12 30.65 32.56 -4.98
N LEU A 13 30.65 32.43 -6.28
CA LEU A 13 29.63 31.70 -7.04
C LEU A 13 29.58 30.22 -6.63
N PHE A 14 30.71 29.58 -6.35
CA PHE A 14 30.72 28.20 -5.85
C PHE A 14 29.95 28.07 -4.55
N TRP A 15 30.16 28.91 -3.56
CA TRP A 15 29.47 28.83 -2.27
C TRP A 15 27.97 29.18 -2.37
N LEU A 16 27.62 30.15 -3.20
CA LEU A 16 26.21 30.46 -3.50
C LEU A 16 25.51 29.30 -4.20
N TRP A 17 26.22 28.65 -5.13
CA TRP A 17 25.68 27.49 -5.83
C TRP A 17 25.56 26.27 -4.94
N LEU A 18 26.46 26.10 -3.98
CA LEU A 18 26.38 25.07 -2.94
C LEU A 18 25.18 25.31 -2.02
N PHE A 19 24.89 26.56 -1.68
CA PHE A 19 23.71 26.92 -0.91
C PHE A 19 22.41 26.62 -1.70
N TRP A 20 22.38 26.97 -2.96
CA TRP A 20 21.27 26.60 -3.86
C TRP A 20 21.07 25.10 -3.95
N LEU A 21 22.14 24.32 -4.07
CA LEU A 21 22.09 22.87 -4.10
C LEU A 21 21.57 22.28 -2.77
N SER A 22 21.91 22.89 -1.65
CA SER A 22 21.37 22.52 -0.33
C SER A 22 19.86 22.77 -0.26
N PHE A 23 19.39 23.86 -0.85
CA PHE A 23 17.96 24.14 -0.98
C PHE A 23 17.25 23.08 -1.84
N LEU A 24 17.79 22.74 -3.00
CA LEU A 24 17.24 21.67 -3.84
C LEU A 24 17.20 20.32 -3.11
N THR A 25 18.24 19.99 -2.33
CA THR A 25 18.27 18.75 -1.53
C THR A 25 17.14 18.72 -0.51
N GLN A 26 16.88 19.86 0.15
CA GLN A 26 15.83 19.96 1.14
C GLN A 26 14.41 19.90 0.53
N THR A 27 14.23 20.38 -0.71
CA THR A 27 12.91 20.42 -1.39
C THR A 27 12.52 19.11 -2.05
N ILE A 28 13.47 18.22 -2.38
CA ILE A 28 13.19 16.91 -3.01
C ILE A 28 12.41 15.98 -2.07
N SER A 29 12.54 16.16 -0.76
CA SER A 29 11.74 15.45 0.25
C SER A 29 11.02 16.50 1.10
N PRO A 30 9.82 16.95 0.74
CA PRO A 30 9.14 18.01 1.46
C PRO A 30 8.67 17.52 2.83
N GLU A 31 9.21 18.14 3.85
CA GLU A 31 8.71 18.13 5.23
C GLU A 31 8.55 19.57 5.72
N ASP A 32 7.84 19.77 6.84
CA ASP A 32 7.29 21.07 7.27
C ASP A 32 8.32 22.18 7.58
N SER A 33 9.62 21.91 7.51
CA SER A 33 10.67 22.85 7.94
C SER A 33 11.79 23.05 6.93
N ILE A 34 11.46 23.60 5.75
CA ILE A 34 12.44 23.82 4.66
C ILE A 34 13.65 24.65 5.12
N PHE A 35 13.44 25.74 5.85
CA PHE A 35 14.51 26.66 6.21
C PHE A 35 15.49 26.11 7.26
N TYR A 36 15.00 25.38 8.23
CA TYR A 36 15.86 24.83 9.29
C TYR A 36 16.83 23.78 8.73
N GLY A 37 16.31 22.82 7.98
CA GLY A 37 17.12 21.78 7.36
C GLY A 37 18.11 22.30 6.31
N LEU A 38 17.75 23.37 5.58
CA LEU A 38 18.60 24.00 4.57
C LEU A 38 19.96 24.40 5.12
N PHE A 39 20.00 25.11 6.25
CA PHE A 39 21.27 25.55 6.84
C PHE A 39 22.11 24.37 7.34
N VAL A 40 21.48 23.35 7.90
CA VAL A 40 22.19 22.16 8.37
C VAL A 40 22.80 21.38 7.19
N ILE A 41 22.06 21.20 6.08
CA ILE A 41 22.59 20.57 4.86
C ILE A 41 23.73 21.38 4.27
N TYR A 42 23.60 22.70 4.23
CA TYR A 42 24.70 23.57 3.76
C TYR A 42 25.96 23.43 4.61
N ILE A 43 25.82 23.41 5.95
CA ILE A 43 26.92 23.17 6.88
C ILE A 43 27.52 21.77 6.63
N LEU A 44 26.70 20.75 6.48
CA LEU A 44 27.15 19.38 6.21
C LEU A 44 27.99 19.32 4.92
N TYR A 45 27.49 19.91 3.82
CA TYR A 45 28.21 19.97 2.55
C TYR A 45 29.53 20.74 2.67
N TYR A 46 29.52 21.88 3.39
CA TYR A 46 30.75 22.65 3.68
C TYR A 46 31.77 21.83 4.48
N LEU A 47 31.35 21.13 5.51
CA LEU A 47 32.21 20.30 6.36
C LEU A 47 32.83 19.15 5.57
N ILE A 48 32.05 18.40 4.81
CA ILE A 48 32.55 17.29 3.99
C ILE A 48 33.52 17.80 2.93
N PHE A 49 33.17 18.91 2.24
CA PHE A 49 34.06 19.54 1.25
C PHE A 49 35.38 20.01 1.86
N SER A 50 35.33 20.63 3.06
CA SER A 50 36.49 21.11 3.79
C SER A 50 37.37 19.99 4.30
N PHE A 51 36.79 18.83 4.64
CA PHE A 51 37.53 17.65 5.11
C PHE A 51 38.22 16.93 3.96
N ASN A 52 37.47 16.58 2.91
CA ASN A 52 38.02 15.89 1.72
C ASN A 52 37.13 16.11 0.49
N GLN A 53 37.67 16.82 -0.49
CA GLN A 53 36.92 17.14 -1.72
C GLN A 53 36.53 15.90 -2.55
N LYS A 54 37.36 14.82 -2.57
CA LYS A 54 37.01 13.59 -3.29
C LYS A 54 35.81 12.91 -2.63
N VAL A 55 35.82 12.80 -1.30
CA VAL A 55 34.72 12.26 -0.51
C VAL A 55 33.45 13.07 -0.75
N PHE A 56 33.57 14.41 -0.75
CA PHE A 56 32.43 15.29 -1.04
C PHE A 56 31.78 14.99 -2.41
N TRP A 57 32.58 14.81 -3.47
CA TRP A 57 32.04 14.55 -4.80
C TRP A 57 31.39 13.17 -4.90
N TYR A 58 31.95 12.14 -4.28
CA TYR A 58 31.30 10.82 -4.21
C TYR A 58 29.99 10.89 -3.42
N PHE A 59 30.01 11.53 -2.27
CA PHE A 59 28.83 11.73 -1.43
C PHE A 59 27.72 12.50 -2.16
N LEU A 60 28.07 13.63 -2.79
CA LEU A 60 27.11 14.43 -3.55
C LEU A 60 26.54 13.65 -4.75
N THR A 61 27.39 12.93 -5.49
CA THR A 61 26.93 12.10 -6.62
C THR A 61 25.95 11.03 -6.14
N PHE A 62 26.24 10.37 -5.02
CA PHE A 62 25.34 9.39 -4.42
C PHE A 62 23.97 10.00 -4.07
N ILE A 63 23.95 11.16 -3.41
CA ILE A 63 22.72 11.89 -3.06
C ILE A 63 21.94 12.26 -4.32
N VAL A 64 22.60 12.82 -5.34
CA VAL A 64 21.95 13.22 -6.59
C VAL A 64 21.28 12.03 -7.27
N ILE A 65 21.98 10.91 -7.35
CA ILE A 65 21.43 9.68 -7.98
C ILE A 65 20.22 9.17 -7.18
N THR A 66 20.38 8.98 -5.87
CA THR A 66 19.32 8.37 -5.05
C THR A 66 18.07 9.24 -4.97
N LEU A 67 18.21 10.55 -4.76
CA LEU A 67 17.07 11.46 -4.71
C LEU A 67 16.42 11.65 -6.09
N SER A 68 17.20 11.68 -7.17
CA SER A 68 16.64 11.81 -8.54
C SER A 68 15.85 10.56 -8.95
N LEU A 69 16.29 9.36 -8.54
CA LEU A 69 15.54 8.12 -8.78
C LEU A 69 14.30 8.01 -7.91
N TYR A 70 14.37 8.51 -6.67
CA TYR A 70 13.25 8.45 -5.75
C TYR A 70 12.15 9.49 -6.06
N TYR A 71 12.48 10.65 -6.59
CA TYR A 71 11.53 11.75 -6.73
C TYR A 71 10.26 11.41 -7.53
N PRO A 72 10.32 10.68 -8.65
CA PRO A 72 9.10 10.21 -9.34
C PRO A 72 8.26 9.25 -8.49
N VAL A 73 8.91 8.40 -7.67
CA VAL A 73 8.22 7.50 -6.72
C VAL A 73 7.53 8.32 -5.64
N TYR A 74 8.22 9.34 -5.11
CA TYR A 74 7.65 10.27 -4.12
C TYR A 74 6.41 11.00 -4.64
N LEU A 75 6.43 11.47 -5.89
CA LEU A 75 5.27 12.13 -6.51
C LEU A 75 4.06 11.17 -6.65
N SER A 76 4.33 9.88 -6.82
CA SER A 76 3.28 8.86 -7.02
C SER A 76 2.74 8.31 -5.69
N TYR A 77 3.61 8.07 -4.70
CA TYR A 77 3.29 7.32 -3.47
C TYR A 77 3.54 8.11 -2.17
N GLY A 78 4.05 9.34 -2.25
CA GLY A 78 4.39 10.14 -1.07
C GLY A 78 5.69 9.71 -0.38
N LYS A 79 5.76 9.91 0.94
CA LYS A 79 6.95 9.54 1.73
C LYS A 79 7.17 8.02 1.73
N LEU A 80 8.45 7.62 1.74
CA LEU A 80 8.82 6.22 1.82
C LEU A 80 8.42 5.65 3.20
N ASN A 81 7.75 4.51 3.16
CA ASN A 81 7.32 3.76 4.34
C ASN A 81 7.37 2.25 4.05
N SER A 82 7.10 1.40 5.05
CA SER A 82 7.12 -0.06 4.88
C SER A 82 6.19 -0.55 3.76
N GLY A 83 5.07 0.15 3.50
CA GLY A 83 4.14 -0.19 2.42
C GLY A 83 4.69 0.09 1.04
N VAL A 84 5.36 1.24 0.85
CA VAL A 84 6.04 1.56 -0.42
C VAL A 84 7.22 0.60 -0.63
N VAL A 85 7.95 0.25 0.45
CA VAL A 85 9.02 -0.76 0.40
C VAL A 85 8.46 -2.14 0.05
N ALA A 86 7.37 -2.56 0.65
CA ALA A 86 6.70 -3.81 0.32
C ALA A 86 6.25 -3.84 -1.15
N ALA A 87 5.61 -2.78 -1.63
CA ALA A 87 5.21 -2.64 -3.03
C ALA A 87 6.44 -2.75 -3.97
N PHE A 88 7.58 -2.16 -3.60
CA PHE A 88 8.81 -2.22 -4.39
C PHE A 88 9.45 -3.62 -4.41
N PHE A 89 9.50 -4.31 -3.26
CA PHE A 89 10.11 -5.64 -3.15
C PHE A 89 9.20 -6.76 -3.67
N GLU A 90 7.88 -6.56 -3.65
CA GLU A 90 6.89 -7.55 -4.05
C GLU A 90 6.32 -7.31 -5.46
N THR A 91 6.68 -6.19 -6.10
CA THR A 91 6.31 -5.91 -7.49
C THR A 91 7.05 -6.85 -8.45
N ASN A 92 6.40 -7.19 -9.53
CA ASN A 92 7.00 -7.98 -10.61
C ASN A 92 7.56 -7.04 -11.72
N PRO A 93 8.44 -7.52 -12.63
CA PRO A 93 8.97 -6.68 -13.70
C PRO A 93 7.91 -6.10 -14.62
N ALA A 94 6.80 -6.79 -14.86
CA ALA A 94 5.74 -6.25 -15.71
C ALA A 94 5.12 -4.99 -15.07
N GLU A 95 4.82 -5.04 -13.77
CA GLU A 95 4.35 -3.87 -12.99
C GLU A 95 5.41 -2.77 -12.92
N SER A 96 6.70 -3.14 -12.76
CA SER A 96 7.80 -2.17 -12.77
C SER A 96 7.90 -1.45 -14.10
N PHE A 97 7.81 -2.17 -15.23
CA PHE A 97 7.80 -1.57 -16.58
C PHE A 97 6.55 -0.74 -16.81
N GLU A 98 5.41 -1.14 -16.28
CA GLU A 98 4.18 -0.37 -16.33
C GLU A 98 4.33 0.96 -15.58
N PHE A 99 4.86 0.93 -14.36
CA PHE A 99 5.15 2.15 -13.60
C PHE A 99 6.10 3.09 -14.37
N LEU A 100 7.22 2.54 -14.89
CA LEU A 100 8.16 3.33 -15.67
C LEU A 100 7.54 3.93 -16.93
N GLY A 101 6.64 3.19 -17.60
CA GLY A 101 5.93 3.66 -18.80
C GLY A 101 4.92 4.79 -18.53
N LYS A 102 4.48 4.96 -17.28
CA LYS A 102 3.53 6.01 -16.86
C LYS A 102 4.21 7.29 -16.37
N LEU A 103 5.53 7.25 -16.17
CA LEU A 103 6.27 8.42 -15.73
C LEU A 103 6.20 9.52 -16.79
N LYS A 104 5.69 10.70 -16.39
CA LYS A 104 5.61 11.88 -17.25
C LYS A 104 6.91 12.67 -17.19
N PHE A 105 7.24 13.35 -18.28
CA PHE A 105 8.49 14.13 -18.37
C PHE A 105 8.58 15.24 -17.31
N ASP A 106 7.46 15.85 -16.93
CA ASP A 106 7.40 16.87 -15.89
C ASP A 106 7.84 16.40 -14.49
N GLN A 107 7.68 15.11 -14.19
CA GLN A 107 8.16 14.50 -12.94
C GLN A 107 9.70 14.48 -12.83
N PHE A 108 10.42 14.68 -13.93
CA PHE A 108 11.88 14.76 -13.98
C PHE A 108 12.43 16.18 -13.93
N ASN A 109 11.58 17.21 -13.87
CA ASN A 109 12.03 18.61 -13.86
C ASN A 109 12.97 18.92 -12.69
N LEU A 110 12.59 18.52 -11.46
CA LEU A 110 13.44 18.75 -10.29
C LEU A 110 14.70 17.87 -10.29
N PRO A 111 14.66 16.56 -10.61
CA PRO A 111 15.84 15.75 -10.86
C PRO A 111 16.81 16.35 -11.87
N LEU A 112 16.32 16.81 -13.01
CA LEU A 112 17.17 17.43 -14.04
C LEU A 112 17.81 18.74 -13.55
N LEU A 113 17.05 19.57 -12.83
CA LEU A 113 17.56 20.78 -12.21
C LEU A 113 18.67 20.46 -11.17
N PHE A 114 18.49 19.41 -10.42
CA PHE A 114 19.46 18.96 -9.41
C PHE A 114 20.76 18.46 -10.06
N ILE A 115 20.67 17.64 -11.09
CA ILE A 115 21.80 17.15 -11.89
C ILE A 115 22.53 18.33 -12.53
N PHE A 116 21.80 19.26 -13.18
CA PHE A 116 22.35 20.44 -13.81
C PHE A 116 23.08 21.35 -12.82
N SER A 117 22.48 21.57 -11.64
CA SER A 117 23.06 22.37 -10.57
C SER A 117 24.37 21.76 -10.04
N THR A 118 24.40 20.42 -9.91
CA THR A 118 25.61 19.68 -9.53
C THR A 118 26.70 19.80 -10.59
N PHE A 119 26.34 19.74 -11.86
CA PHE A 119 27.30 19.95 -12.97
C PHE A 119 27.93 21.34 -12.93
N ILE A 120 27.13 22.39 -12.70
CA ILE A 120 27.66 23.76 -12.56
C ILE A 120 28.62 23.84 -11.37
N LEU A 121 28.22 23.32 -10.21
CA LEU A 121 29.07 23.29 -9.02
C LEU A 121 30.41 22.58 -9.31
N TYR A 122 30.36 21.45 -10.03
CA TYR A 122 31.56 20.73 -10.43
C TYR A 122 32.47 21.55 -11.36
N LYS A 123 31.91 22.35 -12.27
CA LYS A 123 32.71 23.27 -13.11
C LYS A 123 33.39 24.36 -12.28
N LEU A 124 32.71 24.89 -11.26
CA LEU A 124 33.22 25.95 -10.38
C LEU A 124 34.28 25.46 -9.39
N ARG A 125 34.47 24.17 -9.18
CA ARG A 125 35.38 23.61 -8.16
C ARG A 125 36.80 24.09 -8.26
N LYS A 126 37.31 24.34 -9.48
CA LYS A 126 38.69 24.77 -9.69
C LYS A 126 39.00 26.16 -9.09
N SER A 127 37.99 27.01 -8.92
CA SER A 127 38.15 28.35 -8.37
C SER A 127 38.40 28.37 -6.85
N VAL A 128 37.99 27.32 -6.16
CA VAL A 128 38.15 27.19 -4.69
C VAL A 128 39.51 26.60 -4.31
N ASN A 129 40.15 25.82 -5.18
CA ASN A 129 41.43 25.19 -4.94
C ASN A 129 42.64 26.13 -5.07
N LEU A 130 42.42 27.37 -5.49
CA LEU A 130 43.49 28.35 -5.77
C LEU A 130 43.88 29.23 -4.56
N GLN A 131 43.30 28.99 -3.37
CA GLN A 131 43.60 29.76 -2.16
C GLN A 131 44.61 29.03 -1.25
N ASP A 132 45.79 28.69 -1.78
CA ASP A 132 46.84 28.02 -1.01
C ASP A 132 47.92 28.97 -0.59
N LYS A 133 47.72 29.66 0.52
CA LYS A 133 48.74 30.04 1.53
C LYS A 133 48.01 30.53 2.78
N THR A 134 47.47 29.58 3.55
CA THR A 134 46.89 29.88 4.87
C THR A 134 48.00 29.89 5.94
N SER A 135 48.01 30.91 6.80
CA SER A 135 48.88 30.95 7.96
C SER A 135 48.48 29.89 9.00
N GLU A 136 49.41 29.46 9.87
CA GLU A 136 49.08 28.50 10.95
C GLU A 136 47.92 28.97 11.82
N LYS A 137 47.79 30.26 12.05
CA LYS A 137 46.70 30.88 12.80
C LYS A 137 45.36 30.67 12.11
N GLU A 138 45.29 30.89 10.79
CA GLU A 138 44.05 30.67 9.99
C GLU A 138 43.67 29.20 9.94
N ILE A 139 44.64 28.27 9.93
CA ILE A 139 44.38 26.83 10.00
C ILE A 139 43.72 26.46 11.33
N LYS A 140 44.24 27.02 12.46
CA LYS A 140 43.69 26.79 13.79
C LYS A 140 42.28 27.36 13.95
N GLU A 141 42.05 28.59 13.48
CA GLU A 141 40.72 29.23 13.48
C GLU A 141 39.68 28.43 12.65
N LYS A 142 40.09 27.99 11.48
CA LYS A 142 39.22 27.15 10.60
C LYS A 142 38.88 25.80 11.25
N ARG A 143 39.85 25.20 11.96
CA ARG A 143 39.61 23.94 12.70
C ARG A 143 38.60 24.12 13.84
N ILE A 144 38.74 25.22 14.61
CA ILE A 144 37.79 25.55 15.68
C ILE A 144 36.39 25.78 15.10
N LEU A 145 36.29 26.57 14.03
CA LEU A 145 35.02 26.82 13.34
C LEU A 145 34.34 25.51 12.88
N ASN A 146 35.11 24.62 12.25
CA ASN A 146 34.57 23.32 11.80
C ASN A 146 34.08 22.47 12.98
N ILE A 147 34.74 22.49 14.12
CA ILE A 147 34.27 21.79 15.33
C ILE A 147 32.94 22.38 15.81
N ILE A 148 32.84 23.71 15.91
CA ILE A 148 31.58 24.39 16.31
C ILE A 148 30.44 24.06 15.35
N LEU A 149 30.69 24.16 14.04
CA LEU A 149 29.69 23.84 13.03
C LEU A 149 29.24 22.36 13.09
N THR A 150 30.18 21.45 13.37
CA THR A 150 29.85 20.01 13.55
C THR A 150 28.92 19.80 14.75
N ILE A 151 29.25 20.43 15.89
CA ILE A 151 28.40 20.34 17.10
C ILE A 151 27.02 20.91 16.83
N LEU A 152 26.92 22.06 16.18
CA LEU A 152 25.65 22.68 15.82
C LEU A 152 24.84 21.79 14.86
N ALA A 153 25.46 21.19 13.85
CA ALA A 153 24.79 20.31 12.91
C ALA A 153 24.25 19.05 13.61
N ILE A 154 25.04 18.41 14.47
CA ILE A 154 24.61 17.25 15.25
C ILE A 154 23.45 17.62 16.18
N PHE A 155 23.60 18.70 16.95
CA PHE A 155 22.56 19.16 17.85
C PHE A 155 21.25 19.44 17.11
N SER A 156 21.32 20.16 15.99
CA SER A 156 20.16 20.51 15.15
C SER A 156 19.48 19.28 14.57
N THR A 157 20.24 18.23 14.23
CA THR A 157 19.70 16.98 13.68
C THR A 157 18.97 16.14 14.73
N VAL A 158 19.51 16.12 15.96
CA VAL A 158 19.07 15.18 17.03
C VAL A 158 18.02 15.82 17.96
N TRP A 159 18.01 17.14 18.08
CA TRP A 159 17.15 17.85 19.03
C TRP A 159 15.64 17.61 18.78
N VAL A 160 15.18 17.75 17.55
CA VAL A 160 13.75 17.59 17.22
C VAL A 160 13.27 16.14 17.42
N PRO A 161 13.98 15.11 16.91
CA PRO A 161 13.63 13.71 17.23
C PRO A 161 13.59 13.42 18.73
N THR A 162 14.54 13.98 19.49
CA THR A 162 14.60 13.78 20.94
C THR A 162 13.41 14.44 21.65
N LYS A 163 13.10 15.69 21.28
CA LYS A 163 11.92 16.39 21.80
C LYS A 163 10.65 15.63 21.51
N PHE A 164 10.44 15.24 20.25
CA PHE A 164 9.27 14.45 19.81
C PHE A 164 9.13 13.15 20.58
N TYR A 165 10.23 12.42 20.79
CA TYR A 165 10.22 11.17 21.57
C TYR A 165 9.77 11.39 23.03
N PHE A 166 10.24 12.43 23.69
CA PHE A 166 9.86 12.72 25.07
C PHE A 166 8.43 13.25 25.22
N GLU A 167 7.93 14.03 24.27
CA GLU A 167 6.55 14.53 24.25
C GLU A 167 5.55 13.41 24.03
N ASN A 168 5.82 12.46 23.15
CA ASN A 168 4.90 11.36 22.84
C ASN A 168 5.05 10.13 23.77
N LYS A 169 6.08 10.08 24.61
CA LYS A 169 6.28 9.00 25.57
C LYS A 169 5.23 8.99 26.70
N SER A 170 4.57 10.10 26.97
CA SER A 170 3.58 10.25 28.04
C SER A 170 2.15 9.87 27.63
N GLU A 171 1.86 9.75 26.34
CA GLU A 171 0.61 9.20 25.85
C GLU A 171 0.85 7.73 25.52
N ASP A 172 -0.06 6.85 25.94
CA ASP A 172 -0.03 5.37 25.76
C ASP A 172 0.08 4.90 24.29
N GLN A 173 0.78 5.65 23.45
CA GLN A 173 1.16 5.27 22.10
C GLN A 173 2.37 4.32 22.16
N ILE A 174 2.06 3.04 22.15
CA ILE A 174 2.94 1.89 22.36
C ILE A 174 4.09 1.80 21.32
N ASP A 175 4.08 2.59 20.25
CA ASP A 175 5.03 2.52 19.13
C ASP A 175 5.98 3.74 19.02
N SER A 176 6.03 4.66 19.98
CA SER A 176 6.98 5.78 19.92
C SER A 176 8.39 5.32 20.30
N HIS A 177 9.20 4.99 19.30
CA HIS A 177 10.65 4.82 19.47
C HIS A 177 11.38 6.09 18.98
N TRP A 178 12.57 6.32 19.52
CA TRP A 178 13.41 7.42 19.06
C TRP A 178 13.93 7.11 17.65
N THR A 179 13.76 8.03 16.70
CA THR A 179 14.16 7.85 15.31
C THR A 179 14.67 9.14 14.67
N LEU A 180 15.67 9.03 13.81
CA LEU A 180 16.13 10.10 12.94
C LEU A 180 15.16 10.39 11.77
N ALA A 181 14.17 9.54 11.54
CA ALA A 181 13.11 9.80 10.58
C ALA A 181 12.30 11.06 10.91
N ASN A 182 12.25 11.44 12.20
CA ASN A 182 11.65 12.69 12.67
C ASN A 182 12.60 13.90 12.64
N SER A 183 13.76 13.79 11.96
CA SER A 183 14.70 14.90 11.84
C SER A 183 14.14 16.00 10.92
N PRO A 184 14.30 17.29 11.27
CA PRO A 184 13.92 18.40 10.38
C PRO A 184 14.90 18.56 9.20
N VAL A 185 15.96 17.75 9.15
CA VAL A 185 16.90 17.69 8.04
C VAL A 185 16.43 16.61 7.08
N ASN A 186 15.70 16.99 6.04
CA ASN A 186 15.02 16.06 5.13
C ASN A 186 15.95 14.99 4.54
N LEU A 187 17.19 15.33 4.25
CA LEU A 187 18.18 14.35 3.77
C LEU A 187 18.41 13.22 4.79
N ILE A 188 18.51 13.56 6.07
CA ILE A 188 18.74 12.60 7.15
C ILE A 188 17.48 11.80 7.43
N ALA A 189 16.33 12.49 7.51
CA ALA A 189 15.03 11.85 7.66
C ALA A 189 14.75 10.85 6.52
N PHE A 190 15.06 11.23 5.29
CA PHE A 190 14.90 10.37 4.11
C PHE A 190 15.66 9.04 4.23
N TYR A 191 16.97 9.09 4.54
CA TYR A 191 17.75 7.85 4.66
C TYR A 191 17.40 7.05 5.92
N ALA A 192 17.02 7.71 7.01
CA ALA A 192 16.50 7.03 8.20
C ALA A 192 15.19 6.30 7.88
N ASN A 193 14.25 6.97 7.20
CA ASN A 193 12.99 6.36 6.76
C ASN A 193 13.20 5.15 5.83
N ILE A 194 14.17 5.22 4.91
CA ILE A 194 14.53 4.06 4.06
C ILE A 194 14.93 2.87 4.92
N ILE A 195 15.87 3.09 5.86
CA ILE A 195 16.41 2.02 6.70
C ILE A 195 15.32 1.42 7.58
N GLU A 196 14.52 2.26 8.25
CA GLU A 196 13.43 1.81 9.11
C GLU A 196 12.37 1.06 8.31
N SER A 197 11.91 1.60 7.18
CA SER A 197 10.91 0.95 6.34
C SER A 197 11.37 -0.40 5.80
N ILE A 198 12.67 -0.56 5.51
CA ILE A 198 13.25 -1.84 5.11
C ILE A 198 13.28 -2.82 6.31
N ILE A 199 13.67 -2.35 7.49
CA ILE A 199 13.71 -3.16 8.71
C ILE A 199 12.29 -3.65 9.04
N ASP A 200 11.31 -2.72 9.04
CA ASP A 200 9.90 -3.03 9.31
C ASP A 200 9.34 -4.05 8.32
N TYR A 201 9.62 -3.87 7.02
CA TYR A 201 9.22 -4.83 5.99
C TYR A 201 9.78 -6.24 6.26
N TYR A 202 11.08 -6.37 6.52
CA TYR A 202 11.68 -7.68 6.80
C TYR A 202 11.22 -8.27 8.12
N GLN A 203 10.93 -7.44 9.12
CA GLN A 203 10.38 -7.88 10.39
C GLN A 203 8.94 -8.40 10.20
N ASP A 204 8.07 -7.65 9.53
CA ASP A 204 6.72 -8.07 9.17
C ASP A 204 6.75 -9.38 8.37
N LYS A 205 7.67 -9.49 7.40
CA LYS A 205 7.87 -10.70 6.60
C LYS A 205 8.30 -11.90 7.44
N SER A 206 9.27 -11.72 8.34
CA SER A 206 9.73 -12.78 9.26
C SER A 206 8.63 -13.20 10.23
N ASP A 207 7.89 -12.26 10.78
CA ASP A 207 6.79 -12.54 11.70
C ASP A 207 5.68 -13.36 11.03
N LEU A 208 5.41 -13.09 9.75
CA LEU A 208 4.46 -13.89 8.95
C LEU A 208 4.99 -15.29 8.59
N GLU A 209 6.28 -15.43 8.30
CA GLU A 209 6.89 -16.77 8.10
C GLU A 209 6.79 -17.62 9.36
N ASN A 210 6.95 -17.02 10.52
CA ASN A 210 6.87 -17.71 11.80
C ASN A 210 5.45 -18.12 12.18
N VAL A 211 4.40 -17.46 11.66
CA VAL A 211 2.99 -17.82 11.91
C VAL A 211 2.69 -19.26 11.51
N GLN A 212 3.31 -19.80 10.49
CA GLN A 212 3.09 -21.20 10.05
C GLN A 212 3.55 -22.23 11.10
N ASN A 213 4.49 -21.86 11.97
CA ASN A 213 5.08 -22.73 12.99
C ASN A 213 4.49 -22.52 14.39
N ILE A 214 3.61 -21.53 14.57
CA ILE A 214 2.98 -21.22 15.85
C ILE A 214 1.61 -21.89 15.90
N SER A 215 1.36 -22.66 16.96
CA SER A 215 0.01 -23.17 17.24
C SER A 215 -0.94 -21.97 17.35
N PRO A 216 -2.05 -21.96 16.58
CA PRO A 216 -2.94 -20.81 16.56
C PRO A 216 -3.49 -20.54 17.97
N PRO A 217 -3.49 -19.28 18.41
CA PRO A 217 -3.78 -18.95 19.80
C PRO A 217 -5.27 -18.68 20.10
N TRP A 218 -6.18 -18.95 19.14
CA TRP A 218 -7.60 -18.71 19.33
C TRP A 218 -8.22 -19.59 20.43
N HIS A 219 -8.91 -18.97 21.39
CA HIS A 219 -9.69 -19.67 22.41
C HIS A 219 -11.15 -19.73 21.97
N ILE A 220 -11.54 -20.85 21.33
CA ILE A 220 -12.90 -21.04 20.82
C ILE A 220 -13.87 -21.30 21.99
N ILE A 221 -14.87 -20.44 22.15
CA ILE A 221 -15.98 -20.62 23.10
C ILE A 221 -17.04 -21.54 22.50
N SER A 222 -17.42 -21.29 21.25
CA SER A 222 -18.36 -22.11 20.49
C SER A 222 -18.13 -21.98 18.98
N ALA A 223 -18.49 -23.03 18.23
CA ALA A 223 -18.53 -23.03 16.78
C ALA A 223 -19.82 -23.70 16.30
N GLN A 224 -20.73 -22.93 15.75
CA GLN A 224 -22.05 -23.39 15.28
C GLN A 224 -22.32 -22.87 13.86
N PRO A 225 -21.58 -23.36 12.84
CA PRO A 225 -21.75 -22.94 11.46
C PRO A 225 -23.15 -23.34 10.95
N GLN A 226 -23.86 -22.37 10.37
CA GLN A 226 -25.21 -22.57 9.82
C GLN A 226 -25.20 -23.19 8.42
N TYR A 227 -24.11 -22.98 7.68
CA TYR A 227 -23.97 -23.46 6.30
C TYR A 227 -22.91 -24.54 6.18
N LYS A 228 -23.04 -25.36 5.15
CA LYS A 228 -22.09 -26.41 4.82
C LYS A 228 -20.89 -25.87 4.04
N ASN A 229 -21.17 -24.92 3.14
CA ASN A 229 -20.18 -24.30 2.28
C ASN A 229 -20.18 -22.78 2.47
N TYR A 230 -19.06 -22.26 2.86
CA TYR A 230 -18.76 -20.83 2.93
C TYR A 230 -17.80 -20.46 1.82
N VAL A 231 -18.08 -19.38 1.10
CA VAL A 231 -17.21 -18.86 0.05
C VAL A 231 -16.93 -17.39 0.32
N LEU A 232 -15.66 -17.04 0.50
CA LEU A 232 -15.19 -15.66 0.59
C LEU A 232 -14.50 -15.31 -0.73
N ILE A 233 -15.11 -14.45 -1.54
CA ILE A 233 -14.48 -13.90 -2.75
C ILE A 233 -13.88 -12.55 -2.42
N ILE A 234 -12.55 -12.45 -2.55
CA ILE A 234 -11.78 -11.22 -2.42
C ILE A 234 -11.53 -10.70 -3.84
N GLY A 235 -12.20 -9.60 -4.18
CA GLY A 235 -11.99 -8.87 -5.43
C GLY A 235 -10.77 -7.96 -5.34
N GLU A 236 -10.40 -7.35 -6.45
CA GLU A 236 -9.22 -6.52 -6.61
C GLU A 236 -9.60 -5.21 -7.31
N SER A 237 -9.23 -4.07 -6.71
CA SER A 237 -9.31 -2.72 -7.31
C SER A 237 -10.71 -2.28 -7.80
N ALA A 238 -11.79 -2.85 -7.26
CA ALA A 238 -13.13 -2.56 -7.72
C ALA A 238 -13.78 -1.42 -6.92
N ARG A 239 -14.06 -0.30 -7.59
CA ARG A 239 -14.84 0.82 -7.05
C ARG A 239 -16.32 0.48 -7.02
N ARG A 240 -16.97 0.70 -5.87
CA ARG A 240 -18.40 0.50 -5.70
C ARG A 240 -19.26 1.34 -6.64
N ASP A 241 -18.87 2.60 -6.86
CA ASP A 241 -19.63 3.56 -7.69
C ASP A 241 -19.61 3.24 -9.20
N TYR A 242 -18.85 2.25 -9.64
CA TYR A 242 -18.88 1.71 -11.00
C TYR A 242 -19.74 0.44 -11.15
N MET A 243 -20.49 0.07 -10.11
CA MET A 243 -21.37 -1.09 -10.13
C MET A 243 -22.84 -0.67 -10.23
N SER A 244 -23.59 -1.24 -11.18
CA SER A 244 -25.02 -0.94 -11.36
C SER A 244 -25.85 -1.26 -10.12
N THR A 245 -25.47 -2.27 -9.34
CA THR A 245 -26.12 -2.63 -8.07
C THR A 245 -26.06 -1.50 -7.02
N TYR A 246 -25.14 -0.54 -7.16
CA TYR A 246 -25.02 0.66 -6.33
C TYR A 246 -25.39 1.95 -7.08
N GLY A 247 -26.01 1.84 -8.27
CA GLY A 247 -26.58 2.97 -8.99
C GLY A 247 -25.74 3.49 -10.18
N PHE A 248 -24.71 2.77 -10.62
CA PHE A 248 -24.02 3.11 -11.86
C PHE A 248 -24.96 2.91 -13.08
N ASN A 249 -24.86 3.79 -14.05
CA ASN A 249 -25.79 3.84 -15.18
C ASN A 249 -25.60 2.76 -16.26
N LEU A 250 -24.43 2.09 -16.29
CA LEU A 250 -24.20 0.95 -17.18
C LEU A 250 -24.46 -0.37 -16.42
N PRO A 251 -24.95 -1.44 -17.10
CA PRO A 251 -25.26 -2.72 -16.48
C PRO A 251 -23.99 -3.53 -16.20
N THR A 252 -23.17 -3.07 -15.25
CA THR A 252 -21.88 -3.68 -14.91
C THR A 252 -22.02 -4.85 -13.94
N THR A 253 -23.17 -4.97 -13.25
CA THR A 253 -23.41 -6.04 -12.28
C THR A 253 -24.81 -6.64 -12.41
N PRO A 254 -25.20 -7.16 -13.62
CA PRO A 254 -26.56 -7.61 -13.90
C PRO A 254 -27.03 -8.80 -13.02
N PHE A 255 -26.14 -9.63 -12.51
CA PHE A 255 -26.45 -10.67 -11.55
C PHE A 255 -26.73 -10.08 -10.17
N LEU A 256 -25.84 -9.23 -9.65
CA LEU A 256 -26.02 -8.59 -8.34
C LEU A 256 -27.20 -7.61 -8.32
N ASP A 257 -27.63 -7.06 -9.44
CA ASP A 257 -28.81 -6.21 -9.55
C ASP A 257 -30.11 -6.95 -9.19
N LYS A 258 -30.14 -8.26 -9.37
CA LYS A 258 -31.34 -9.13 -9.24
C LYS A 258 -31.24 -10.14 -8.11
N THR A 259 -30.02 -10.36 -7.57
CA THR A 259 -29.82 -11.42 -6.56
C THR A 259 -30.46 -11.03 -5.23
N THR A 260 -31.01 -12.03 -4.53
CA THR A 260 -31.38 -11.91 -3.11
C THR A 260 -30.10 -11.94 -2.25
N GLY A 261 -30.13 -11.27 -1.12
CA GLY A 261 -29.01 -11.20 -0.20
C GLY A 261 -28.82 -9.81 0.38
N TYR A 262 -27.79 -9.67 1.20
CA TYR A 262 -27.40 -8.43 1.86
C TYR A 262 -26.35 -7.69 1.04
N ILE A 263 -26.62 -6.44 0.66
CA ILE A 263 -25.77 -5.59 -0.17
C ILE A 263 -25.54 -4.29 0.58
N ASN A 264 -24.29 -4.04 1.02
CA ASN A 264 -23.97 -2.84 1.78
C ASN A 264 -23.21 -1.82 0.93
N ALA A 265 -23.81 -0.64 0.76
CA ALA A 265 -23.21 0.51 0.08
C ALA A 265 -22.31 1.37 1.01
N GLY A 266 -22.19 1.03 2.28
CA GLY A 266 -21.40 1.77 3.28
C GLY A 266 -20.09 1.08 3.69
N TYR A 267 -19.68 -0.02 3.05
CA TYR A 267 -18.44 -0.71 3.39
C TYR A 267 -17.20 0.05 2.89
N VAL A 268 -16.24 0.23 3.79
CA VAL A 268 -15.03 1.02 3.57
C VAL A 268 -13.81 0.15 3.79
N SER A 269 -12.97 0.03 2.76
CA SER A 269 -11.67 -0.66 2.85
C SER A 269 -10.75 0.00 3.88
N SER A 270 -9.89 -0.79 4.49
CA SER A 270 -8.96 -0.31 5.52
C SER A 270 -7.74 0.42 4.95
N ALA A 271 -7.39 0.19 3.68
CA ALA A 271 -6.22 0.79 3.03
C ALA A 271 -6.40 0.82 1.50
N PRO A 272 -5.66 1.66 0.78
CA PRO A 272 -5.83 1.87 -0.66
C PRO A 272 -4.95 0.94 -1.51
N ALA A 273 -4.40 -0.13 -0.94
CA ALA A 273 -3.61 -1.13 -1.62
C ALA A 273 -3.77 -2.51 -0.98
N THR A 274 -3.71 -3.55 -1.79
CA THR A 274 -3.97 -4.95 -1.47
C THR A 274 -3.27 -5.42 -0.20
N TYR A 275 -1.96 -5.22 -0.11
CA TYR A 275 -1.16 -5.65 1.04
C TYR A 275 -1.72 -5.15 2.37
N HIS A 276 -1.87 -3.84 2.52
CA HIS A 276 -2.34 -3.23 3.76
C HIS A 276 -3.82 -3.46 4.02
N SER A 277 -4.62 -3.45 2.95
CA SER A 277 -6.05 -3.71 3.08
C SER A 277 -6.30 -5.11 3.62
N LEU A 278 -5.72 -6.13 3.01
CA LEU A 278 -5.92 -7.51 3.42
C LEU A 278 -5.20 -7.85 4.73
N LEU A 279 -4.04 -7.22 5.00
CA LEU A 279 -3.40 -7.35 6.31
C LEU A 279 -4.31 -6.84 7.44
N ASN A 280 -4.95 -5.70 7.23
CA ASN A 280 -5.80 -5.09 8.25
C ASN A 280 -7.17 -5.77 8.40
N SER A 281 -7.74 -6.31 7.31
CA SER A 281 -9.08 -6.90 7.32
C SER A 281 -9.09 -8.39 7.66
N LEU A 282 -8.05 -9.14 7.27
CA LEU A 282 -8.01 -10.60 7.46
C LEU A 282 -7.27 -11.04 8.73
N HIS A 283 -6.71 -10.10 9.49
CA HIS A 283 -6.02 -10.38 10.75
C HIS A 283 -6.65 -9.61 11.91
N PHE A 284 -6.65 -10.24 13.07
CA PHE A 284 -6.98 -9.56 14.32
C PHE A 284 -5.75 -8.83 14.86
N LYS A 285 -5.91 -7.56 15.22
CA LYS A 285 -4.81 -6.76 15.79
C LYS A 285 -4.51 -7.23 17.22
N SER A 286 -3.61 -8.16 17.35
CA SER A 286 -3.11 -8.63 18.63
C SER A 286 -1.63 -8.32 18.80
N LYS A 287 -1.19 -8.18 20.03
CA LYS A 287 0.23 -8.04 20.40
C LYS A 287 0.67 -9.18 21.29
N ARG A 288 1.70 -9.91 20.90
CA ARG A 288 2.36 -10.90 21.72
C ARG A 288 3.73 -10.39 22.11
N LYS A 289 3.99 -10.20 23.42
CA LYS A 289 5.27 -9.66 23.93
C LYS A 289 5.65 -8.31 23.27
N GLY A 290 4.66 -7.43 23.03
CA GLY A 290 4.88 -6.11 22.41
C GLY A 290 5.04 -6.10 20.89
N LYS A 291 5.02 -7.26 20.22
CA LYS A 291 5.07 -7.38 18.75
C LYS A 291 3.71 -7.75 18.17
N LYS A 292 3.46 -7.35 16.90
CA LYS A 292 2.26 -7.75 16.16
C LYS A 292 2.22 -9.29 16.05
N ASP A 293 1.08 -9.88 16.33
CA ASP A 293 0.88 -11.34 16.23
C ASP A 293 -0.03 -11.67 15.05
N TYR A 294 0.56 -12.04 13.91
CA TYR A 294 -0.13 -12.41 12.68
C TYR A 294 -0.74 -13.82 12.69
N SER A 295 -0.56 -14.58 13.78
CA SER A 295 -1.20 -15.89 13.91
C SER A 295 -2.72 -15.79 14.10
N TYR A 296 -3.21 -14.64 14.56
CA TYR A 296 -4.63 -14.35 14.65
C TYR A 296 -5.20 -13.89 13.30
N ASN A 297 -5.61 -14.83 12.46
CA ASN A 297 -6.15 -14.53 11.12
C ASN A 297 -7.34 -15.43 10.76
N ILE A 298 -8.03 -15.10 9.67
CA ILE A 298 -9.25 -15.80 9.23
C ILE A 298 -9.03 -17.30 8.97
N ILE A 299 -7.87 -17.70 8.47
CA ILE A 299 -7.58 -19.11 8.15
C ILE A 299 -7.36 -19.89 9.46
N THR A 300 -6.55 -19.36 10.36
CA THR A 300 -6.29 -20.01 11.65
C THR A 300 -7.54 -20.08 12.51
N LEU A 301 -8.40 -19.04 12.48
CA LEU A 301 -9.68 -19.03 13.17
C LEU A 301 -10.59 -20.17 12.67
N ALA A 302 -10.78 -20.27 11.35
CA ALA A 302 -11.60 -21.31 10.76
C ALA A 302 -11.06 -22.72 11.04
N LYS A 303 -9.74 -22.92 10.93
CA LYS A 303 -9.11 -24.23 11.18
C LYS A 303 -9.30 -24.71 12.63
N ILE A 304 -9.10 -23.83 13.62
CA ILE A 304 -9.29 -24.20 15.04
C ILE A 304 -10.75 -24.52 15.33
N ALA A 305 -11.68 -23.82 14.67
CA ALA A 305 -13.11 -24.11 14.76
C ALA A 305 -13.50 -25.43 14.04
N GLY A 306 -12.57 -26.18 13.47
CA GLY A 306 -12.81 -27.45 12.78
C GLY A 306 -13.33 -27.31 11.35
N ILE A 307 -13.29 -26.12 10.78
CA ILE A 307 -13.71 -25.85 9.39
C ILE A 307 -12.54 -26.14 8.45
N LYS A 308 -12.80 -26.90 7.39
CA LYS A 308 -11.80 -27.17 6.34
C LYS A 308 -11.61 -25.96 5.43
N THR A 309 -10.37 -25.55 5.25
CA THR A 309 -10.01 -24.31 4.57
C THR A 309 -9.34 -24.55 3.22
N PHE A 310 -9.82 -23.85 2.20
CA PHE A 310 -9.33 -23.90 0.84
C PHE A 310 -9.02 -22.47 0.40
N TRP A 311 -7.81 -22.25 -0.14
CA TRP A 311 -7.39 -20.96 -0.71
C TRP A 311 -7.13 -21.13 -2.20
N LEU A 312 -7.91 -20.43 -3.03
CA LEU A 312 -7.78 -20.44 -4.48
C LEU A 312 -7.43 -19.02 -4.94
N SER A 313 -6.28 -18.82 -5.57
CA SER A 313 -5.79 -17.48 -5.90
C SER A 313 -5.33 -17.36 -7.35
N ASN A 314 -5.72 -16.26 -7.99
CA ASN A 314 -5.17 -15.83 -9.27
C ASN A 314 -4.00 -14.84 -9.09
N GLN A 315 -3.59 -14.59 -7.87
CA GLN A 315 -2.37 -13.87 -7.51
C GLN A 315 -1.15 -14.81 -7.48
N GLY A 316 0.06 -14.25 -7.32
CA GLY A 316 1.28 -15.06 -7.29
C GLY A 316 1.37 -15.98 -6.06
N SER A 317 2.04 -17.13 -6.22
CA SER A 317 2.42 -18.02 -5.14
C SER A 317 3.82 -17.73 -4.61
N ILE A 318 4.29 -18.52 -3.66
CA ILE A 318 5.62 -18.41 -3.02
C ILE A 318 6.75 -18.27 -4.03
N GLY A 319 7.65 -17.31 -3.80
CA GLY A 319 8.86 -17.10 -4.56
C GLY A 319 9.55 -15.79 -4.14
N LYS A 320 10.49 -15.30 -4.93
CA LYS A 320 11.21 -14.04 -4.68
C LYS A 320 10.27 -12.83 -4.47
N TYR A 321 9.00 -12.96 -4.87
CA TYR A 321 7.96 -11.93 -4.85
C TYR A 321 6.71 -12.39 -4.07
N ASP A 322 6.93 -13.11 -2.99
CA ASP A 322 5.89 -13.69 -2.15
C ASP A 322 5.14 -12.60 -1.39
N THR A 323 3.83 -12.52 -1.56
CA THR A 323 2.98 -11.55 -0.86
C THR A 323 2.51 -12.10 0.49
N LEU A 324 2.19 -11.20 1.43
CA LEU A 324 1.58 -11.58 2.72
C LEU A 324 0.32 -12.43 2.55
N THR A 325 -0.46 -12.13 1.52
CA THR A 325 -1.71 -12.79 1.21
C THR A 325 -1.49 -14.22 0.75
N SER A 326 -0.43 -14.48 -0.05
CA SER A 326 -0.07 -15.85 -0.45
C SER A 326 0.37 -16.70 0.75
N ARG A 327 1.06 -16.12 1.72
CA ARG A 327 1.43 -16.83 2.97
C ARG A 327 0.22 -17.21 3.79
N LEU A 328 -0.76 -16.31 3.89
CA LEU A 328 -2.04 -16.60 4.51
C LEU A 328 -2.72 -17.79 3.80
N GLY A 329 -2.74 -17.76 2.46
CA GLY A 329 -3.29 -18.82 1.65
C GLY A 329 -2.59 -20.18 1.83
N ILE A 330 -1.25 -20.18 1.95
CA ILE A 330 -0.47 -21.41 2.16
C ILE A 330 -0.77 -22.04 3.52
N SER A 331 -1.21 -21.26 4.52
CA SER A 331 -1.61 -21.78 5.82
C SER A 331 -2.95 -22.53 5.79
N ALA A 332 -3.74 -22.42 4.70
CA ALA A 332 -4.95 -23.20 4.51
C ALA A 332 -4.68 -24.72 4.38
N ASP A 333 -5.69 -25.55 4.63
CA ASP A 333 -5.57 -27.01 4.48
C ASP A 333 -5.30 -27.42 3.03
N PHE A 334 -5.82 -26.65 2.08
CA PHE A 334 -5.55 -26.76 0.65
C PHE A 334 -5.33 -25.38 0.04
N HIS A 335 -4.35 -25.24 -0.84
CA HIS A 335 -4.14 -24.02 -1.59
C HIS A 335 -3.84 -24.29 -3.06
N TYR A 336 -4.31 -23.39 -3.91
CA TYR A 336 -4.07 -23.38 -5.34
C TYR A 336 -3.78 -21.97 -5.81
N PHE A 337 -2.71 -21.80 -6.54
CA PHE A 337 -2.32 -20.55 -7.17
C PHE A 337 -2.17 -20.76 -8.66
N THR A 338 -2.80 -19.90 -9.47
CA THR A 338 -2.68 -19.99 -10.94
C THR A 338 -1.28 -19.68 -11.42
N LYS A 339 -0.54 -18.85 -10.65
CA LYS A 339 0.86 -18.48 -10.93
C LYS A 339 1.74 -19.25 -9.96
N LYS A 340 2.46 -20.24 -10.48
CA LYS A 340 3.51 -20.96 -9.73
C LYS A 340 4.78 -20.12 -9.81
N GLY A 341 5.40 -19.81 -8.69
CA GLY A 341 6.54 -18.92 -8.51
C GLY A 341 7.47 -18.74 -9.70
N GLY A 342 7.96 -17.52 -9.89
CA GLY A 342 8.69 -17.06 -11.07
C GLY A 342 7.85 -16.14 -11.95
N PHE A 343 8.53 -15.38 -12.83
CA PHE A 343 7.91 -14.43 -13.75
C PHE A 343 7.03 -15.13 -14.79
N SER A 344 5.81 -15.51 -14.41
CA SER A 344 4.81 -15.82 -15.40
C SER A 344 4.02 -14.54 -15.69
N THR A 345 4.34 -13.89 -16.81
CA THR A 345 3.56 -12.77 -17.37
C THR A 345 2.21 -13.23 -17.93
N ASN A 346 1.90 -14.51 -17.88
CA ASN A 346 0.62 -15.02 -18.34
C ASN A 346 -0.46 -14.53 -17.41
N ASN A 347 -1.26 -13.58 -17.88
CA ASN A 347 -2.51 -13.16 -17.26
C ASN A 347 -3.44 -14.38 -17.21
N ALA A 348 -3.42 -15.09 -16.08
CA ALA A 348 -4.37 -16.16 -15.87
C ALA A 348 -5.76 -15.53 -15.72
N ASP A 349 -6.74 -16.12 -16.37
CA ASP A 349 -8.14 -15.74 -16.26
C ASP A 349 -8.69 -16.17 -14.90
N ASP A 350 -9.36 -15.27 -14.18
CA ASP A 350 -10.01 -15.59 -12.90
C ASP A 350 -10.98 -16.76 -13.03
N MET A 351 -11.62 -16.92 -14.20
CA MET A 351 -12.55 -18.03 -14.47
C MET A 351 -11.94 -19.42 -14.29
N LYS A 352 -10.60 -19.56 -14.35
CA LYS A 352 -9.90 -20.82 -14.05
C LYS A 352 -10.05 -21.26 -12.59
N LEU A 353 -10.28 -20.32 -11.66
CA LEU A 353 -10.52 -20.66 -10.26
C LEU A 353 -11.83 -21.41 -10.05
N LEU A 354 -12.82 -21.20 -10.94
CA LEU A 354 -14.07 -21.97 -10.93
C LEU A 354 -13.85 -23.46 -11.29
N ASP A 355 -12.92 -23.74 -12.19
CA ASP A 355 -12.58 -25.12 -12.53
C ASP A 355 -11.96 -25.84 -11.34
N GLU A 356 -11.07 -25.17 -10.61
CA GLU A 356 -10.49 -25.71 -9.37
C GLU A 356 -11.56 -25.86 -8.29
N LEU A 357 -12.47 -24.89 -8.13
CA LEU A 357 -13.58 -24.97 -7.19
C LEU A 357 -14.46 -26.19 -7.48
N LYS A 358 -14.79 -26.46 -8.76
CA LYS A 358 -15.54 -27.67 -9.19
C LYS A 358 -14.84 -28.95 -8.80
N ILE A 359 -13.51 -29.01 -8.93
CA ILE A 359 -12.71 -30.16 -8.53
C ILE A 359 -12.81 -30.36 -7.01
N ARG A 360 -12.66 -29.29 -6.22
CA ARG A 360 -12.72 -29.37 -4.74
C ARG A 360 -14.11 -29.78 -4.23
N PHE A 361 -15.19 -29.35 -4.89
CA PHE A 361 -16.54 -29.80 -4.52
C PHE A 361 -16.72 -31.31 -4.74
N LYS A 362 -16.08 -31.89 -5.75
CA LYS A 362 -16.19 -33.34 -6.06
C LYS A 362 -15.32 -34.21 -5.14
N GLU A 363 -14.42 -33.63 -4.36
CA GLU A 363 -13.57 -34.39 -3.43
C GLU A 363 -14.37 -34.97 -2.26
N LYS A 364 -14.45 -36.31 -2.18
CA LYS A 364 -15.14 -37.01 -1.11
C LYS A 364 -14.45 -36.89 0.25
N THR A 365 -13.16 -36.63 0.29
CA THR A 365 -12.32 -36.58 1.51
C THR A 365 -12.87 -35.60 2.54
N TYR A 366 -13.44 -34.48 2.10
CA TYR A 366 -13.96 -33.42 2.98
C TYR A 366 -15.47 -33.24 2.89
N SER A 367 -16.18 -34.21 2.34
CA SER A 367 -17.63 -34.10 2.13
C SER A 367 -18.44 -33.97 3.43
N ASN A 368 -17.93 -34.51 4.54
CA ASN A 368 -18.61 -34.44 5.84
C ASN A 368 -18.25 -33.16 6.64
N ASN A 369 -17.23 -32.41 6.24
CA ASN A 369 -16.79 -31.22 6.93
C ASN A 369 -17.56 -29.97 6.47
N VAL A 370 -17.70 -28.99 7.35
CA VAL A 370 -17.96 -27.61 6.95
C VAL A 370 -16.72 -27.11 6.20
N ARG A 371 -16.92 -26.42 5.09
CA ARG A 371 -15.85 -26.00 4.18
C ARG A 371 -15.86 -24.48 4.01
N LEU A 372 -14.69 -23.88 4.08
CA LEU A 372 -14.45 -22.47 3.75
C LEU A 372 -13.54 -22.39 2.50
N PHE A 373 -14.05 -21.78 1.45
CA PHE A 373 -13.28 -21.46 0.25
C PHE A 373 -12.99 -19.96 0.24
N VAL A 374 -11.73 -19.57 0.28
CA VAL A 374 -11.28 -18.19 0.03
C VAL A 374 -10.78 -18.11 -1.40
N ILE A 375 -11.41 -17.27 -2.21
CA ILE A 375 -11.09 -17.11 -3.63
C ILE A 375 -10.56 -15.68 -3.83
N HIS A 376 -9.29 -15.56 -4.21
CA HIS A 376 -8.61 -14.28 -4.38
C HIS A 376 -8.40 -13.99 -5.86
N LEU A 377 -9.14 -13.01 -6.38
CA LEU A 377 -9.18 -12.66 -7.80
C LEU A 377 -8.04 -11.73 -8.19
N MET A 378 -7.74 -11.66 -9.48
CA MET A 378 -7.03 -10.56 -10.10
C MET A 378 -7.98 -9.39 -10.43
N GLY A 379 -9.25 -9.67 -10.60
CA GLY A 379 -10.35 -8.71 -10.71
C GLY A 379 -10.10 -7.54 -11.66
N SER A 380 -10.23 -6.32 -11.10
CA SER A 380 -10.03 -5.05 -11.82
C SER A 380 -8.65 -4.45 -11.59
N HIS A 381 -7.61 -5.27 -11.30
CA HIS A 381 -6.23 -4.80 -11.23
C HIS A 381 -5.81 -4.11 -12.54
N ARG A 382 -5.00 -3.07 -12.45
CA ARG A 382 -4.57 -2.26 -13.62
C ARG A 382 -4.09 -3.08 -14.79
N ASN A 383 -3.98 -2.43 -15.96
CA ASN A 383 -3.97 -3.03 -17.29
C ASN A 383 -5.28 -3.75 -17.59
N PHE A 384 -6.39 -3.07 -17.28
CA PHE A 384 -7.75 -3.60 -17.35
C PHE A 384 -8.03 -4.36 -18.63
N CYS A 385 -7.60 -3.85 -19.79
CA CYS A 385 -7.81 -4.49 -21.09
C CYS A 385 -7.10 -5.85 -21.22
N GLN A 386 -6.00 -6.06 -20.50
CA GLN A 386 -5.30 -7.35 -20.50
C GLN A 386 -6.00 -8.42 -19.63
N ARG A 387 -6.98 -8.03 -18.81
CA ARG A 387 -7.80 -8.94 -17.99
C ARG A 387 -8.96 -9.54 -18.77
N LEU A 388 -9.19 -9.04 -19.98
CA LEU A 388 -10.36 -9.35 -20.81
C LEU A 388 -9.94 -10.04 -22.12
N LYS A 389 -10.77 -10.98 -22.54
CA LYS A 389 -10.80 -11.45 -23.92
C LYS A 389 -11.61 -10.47 -24.76
N GLU A 390 -11.43 -10.47 -26.09
CA GLU A 390 -12.17 -9.55 -26.97
C GLU A 390 -13.70 -9.69 -26.85
N GLU A 391 -14.20 -10.92 -26.70
CA GLU A 391 -15.63 -11.21 -26.53
C GLU A 391 -16.20 -10.76 -25.17
N GLU A 392 -15.33 -10.38 -24.22
CA GLU A 392 -15.72 -9.88 -22.89
C GLU A 392 -15.83 -8.35 -22.87
N LYS A 393 -15.36 -7.64 -23.88
CA LYS A 393 -15.44 -6.18 -24.04
C LYS A 393 -16.80 -5.78 -24.59
N LYS A 394 -17.84 -5.78 -23.75
CA LYS A 394 -19.24 -5.57 -24.14
C LYS A 394 -19.77 -4.17 -23.90
N LEU A 395 -19.17 -3.46 -22.93
CA LEU A 395 -19.60 -2.12 -22.51
C LEU A 395 -18.59 -1.09 -22.96
N GLU A 396 -19.06 0.05 -23.44
CA GLU A 396 -18.27 1.20 -23.79
C GLU A 396 -18.49 2.33 -22.78
N PHE A 397 -17.41 2.96 -22.33
CA PHE A 397 -17.46 4.07 -21.39
C PHE A 397 -16.28 5.00 -21.56
N ILE A 398 -16.54 6.27 -21.82
CA ILE A 398 -15.60 7.39 -21.96
C ILE A 398 -14.45 7.12 -22.94
N ASN A 399 -13.55 6.18 -22.64
CA ASN A 399 -12.40 5.79 -23.47
C ASN A 399 -12.11 4.27 -23.33
N GLU A 400 -11.09 3.77 -24.03
CA GLU A 400 -10.74 2.35 -24.02
C GLU A 400 -10.39 1.83 -22.63
N SER A 401 -9.59 2.56 -21.85
CA SER A 401 -9.17 2.11 -20.51
C SER A 401 -10.36 1.97 -19.57
N LEU A 402 -11.23 2.99 -19.50
CA LEU A 402 -12.43 2.97 -18.66
C LEU A 402 -13.47 1.98 -19.18
N SER A 403 -13.57 1.78 -20.50
CA SER A 403 -14.40 0.71 -21.08
C SER A 403 -13.90 -0.67 -20.62
N CYS A 404 -12.59 -0.90 -20.65
CA CYS A 404 -12.03 -2.14 -20.12
C CYS A 404 -12.30 -2.27 -18.61
N TYR A 405 -12.18 -1.20 -17.83
CA TYR A 405 -12.45 -1.24 -16.39
C TYR A 405 -13.88 -1.68 -16.07
N VAL A 406 -14.88 -1.09 -16.70
CA VAL A 406 -16.29 -1.48 -16.47
C VAL A 406 -16.55 -2.93 -16.91
N ASN A 407 -15.86 -3.42 -17.94
CA ASN A 407 -15.95 -4.80 -18.37
C ASN A 407 -15.24 -5.79 -17.42
N THR A 408 -14.20 -5.38 -16.69
CA THR A 408 -13.62 -6.22 -15.62
C THR A 408 -14.57 -6.38 -14.43
N ILE A 409 -15.34 -5.34 -14.11
CA ILE A 409 -16.42 -5.42 -13.11
C ILE A 409 -17.53 -6.37 -13.57
N LEU A 410 -17.97 -6.26 -14.82
CA LEU A 410 -18.95 -7.18 -15.40
C LEU A 410 -18.45 -8.63 -15.37
N LYS A 411 -17.18 -8.86 -15.63
CA LYS A 411 -16.56 -10.19 -15.54
C LYS A 411 -16.54 -10.72 -14.11
N THR A 412 -16.29 -9.87 -13.13
CA THR A 412 -16.34 -10.23 -11.70
C THR A 412 -17.77 -10.58 -11.28
N ASP A 413 -18.79 -9.84 -11.73
CA ASP A 413 -20.20 -10.16 -11.50
C ASP A 413 -20.55 -11.53 -12.06
N LYS A 414 -20.12 -11.84 -13.28
CA LYS A 414 -20.28 -13.16 -13.88
C LYS A 414 -19.56 -14.27 -13.09
N PHE A 415 -18.38 -14.00 -12.56
CA PHE A 415 -17.66 -14.95 -11.71
C PHE A 415 -18.47 -15.28 -10.44
N ILE A 416 -19.07 -14.27 -9.81
CA ILE A 416 -19.94 -14.45 -8.63
C ILE A 416 -21.17 -15.28 -9.02
N GLU A 417 -21.84 -14.97 -10.15
CA GLU A 417 -22.98 -15.73 -10.67
C GLU A 417 -22.66 -17.21 -10.84
N GLU A 418 -21.54 -17.52 -11.52
CA GLU A 418 -21.13 -18.91 -11.75
C GLU A 418 -20.74 -19.61 -10.45
N THR A 419 -20.12 -18.89 -9.49
CA THR A 419 -19.84 -19.44 -8.16
C THR A 419 -21.12 -19.81 -7.41
N VAL A 420 -22.12 -18.92 -7.40
CA VAL A 420 -23.42 -19.19 -6.78
C VAL A 420 -24.12 -20.36 -7.47
N THR A 421 -24.02 -20.46 -8.79
CA THR A 421 -24.59 -21.59 -9.56
C THR A 421 -23.95 -22.91 -9.14
N LEU A 422 -22.62 -22.95 -9.03
CA LEU A 422 -21.89 -24.13 -8.56
C LEU A 422 -22.27 -24.54 -7.12
N LEU A 423 -22.50 -23.55 -6.24
CA LEU A 423 -22.95 -23.78 -4.87
C LEU A 423 -24.37 -24.39 -4.84
N LYS A 424 -25.28 -23.88 -5.67
CA LYS A 424 -26.64 -24.44 -5.80
C LYS A 424 -26.63 -25.89 -6.30
N GLU A 425 -25.75 -26.22 -7.24
CA GLU A 425 -25.57 -27.58 -7.76
C GLU A 425 -25.15 -28.61 -6.69
N GLN A 426 -24.53 -28.15 -5.58
CA GLN A 426 -24.19 -29.05 -4.48
C GLN A 426 -25.40 -29.52 -3.67
N ASN A 427 -26.54 -28.84 -3.75
CA ASN A 427 -27.75 -29.11 -2.94
C ASN A 427 -27.46 -29.10 -1.42
N GLU A 428 -26.53 -28.30 -0.98
CA GLU A 428 -26.10 -28.10 0.42
C GLU A 428 -26.31 -26.64 0.81
N PRO A 429 -26.62 -26.32 2.09
CA PRO A 429 -26.66 -24.92 2.57
C PRO A 429 -25.34 -24.22 2.34
N TYR A 430 -25.38 -23.00 1.80
CA TYR A 430 -24.21 -22.20 1.51
C TYR A 430 -24.40 -20.73 1.89
N SER A 431 -23.27 -20.05 2.14
CA SER A 431 -23.21 -18.59 2.21
C SER A 431 -21.94 -18.09 1.54
N LEU A 432 -22.06 -17.01 0.76
CA LEU A 432 -20.99 -16.36 0.03
C LEU A 432 -20.87 -14.90 0.47
N ILE A 433 -19.66 -14.43 0.72
CA ILE A 433 -19.33 -13.00 0.86
C ILE A 433 -18.41 -12.61 -0.29
N TYR A 434 -18.69 -11.46 -0.91
CA TYR A 434 -17.82 -10.77 -1.85
C TYR A 434 -17.51 -9.36 -1.35
N PHE A 435 -16.24 -8.97 -1.36
CA PHE A 435 -15.80 -7.59 -1.25
C PHE A 435 -14.55 -7.36 -2.10
N SER A 436 -14.27 -6.11 -2.49
CA SER A 436 -12.99 -5.74 -3.08
C SER A 436 -12.03 -5.25 -1.99
N ASP A 437 -10.76 -5.53 -2.18
CA ASP A 437 -9.71 -5.14 -1.25
C ASP A 437 -9.53 -3.61 -1.16
N HIS A 438 -9.53 -2.89 -2.28
CA HIS A 438 -9.52 -1.43 -2.37
C HIS A 438 -10.18 -0.95 -3.66
N GLY A 439 -10.34 0.36 -3.79
CA GLY A 439 -10.75 1.01 -5.02
C GLY A 439 -9.58 1.77 -5.67
N LEU A 440 -9.92 2.63 -6.64
CA LEU A 440 -8.98 3.46 -7.41
C LEU A 440 -9.46 4.91 -7.43
N SER A 441 -8.64 5.83 -7.92
CA SER A 441 -9.03 7.23 -8.17
C SER A 441 -8.71 7.65 -9.59
N HIS A 442 -9.50 8.61 -10.11
CA HIS A 442 -9.27 9.13 -11.46
C HIS A 442 -8.03 10.00 -11.52
N ILE A 443 -7.28 9.82 -12.59
CA ILE A 443 -6.19 10.70 -13.04
C ILE A 443 -6.56 11.33 -14.36
N ASN A 444 -5.96 12.48 -14.72
CA ASN A 444 -6.17 13.21 -15.99
C ASN A 444 -7.64 13.53 -16.30
N LYS A 445 -8.42 13.91 -15.28
CA LYS A 445 -9.89 14.13 -15.37
C LYS A 445 -10.33 15.14 -16.40
N GLU A 446 -9.43 16.06 -16.77
CA GLU A 446 -9.71 17.16 -17.69
C GLU A 446 -9.75 16.71 -19.16
N ASP A 447 -9.19 15.55 -19.49
CA ASP A 447 -9.11 15.04 -20.86
C ASP A 447 -9.82 13.68 -20.99
N LYS A 448 -10.89 13.69 -21.79
CA LYS A 448 -11.69 12.50 -22.12
C LYS A 448 -10.86 11.34 -22.68
N LYS A 449 -9.80 11.63 -23.40
CA LYS A 449 -8.95 10.61 -24.03
C LYS A 449 -7.91 10.03 -23.05
N GLU A 450 -7.49 10.83 -22.08
CA GLU A 450 -6.41 10.49 -21.15
C GLU A 450 -6.88 10.14 -19.75
N VAL A 451 -8.17 10.36 -19.43
CA VAL A 451 -8.69 10.01 -18.12
C VAL A 451 -8.53 8.50 -17.88
N ASP A 452 -8.00 8.15 -16.73
CA ASP A 452 -7.74 6.77 -16.33
C ASP A 452 -7.95 6.60 -14.82
N LEU A 453 -7.85 5.38 -14.33
CA LEU A 453 -7.91 5.05 -12.91
C LEU A 453 -6.55 4.61 -12.40
N ASP A 454 -6.16 5.08 -11.22
CA ASP A 454 -4.90 4.73 -10.59
C ASP A 454 -5.01 4.60 -9.07
N PHE A 455 -4.01 3.99 -8.47
CA PHE A 455 -3.85 3.91 -7.02
C PHE A 455 -3.73 5.31 -6.42
N GLY A 456 -4.21 5.47 -5.20
CA GLY A 456 -4.10 6.71 -4.46
C GLY A 456 -4.70 6.59 -3.07
N ASP A 457 -4.41 7.55 -2.21
CA ASP A 457 -4.83 7.58 -0.80
C ASP A 457 -5.65 8.83 -0.44
N LYS A 458 -5.94 9.70 -1.44
CA LYS A 458 -6.49 11.04 -1.21
C LYS A 458 -8.01 11.12 -1.32
N TYR A 459 -8.64 10.11 -1.88
CA TYR A 459 -10.06 10.13 -2.20
C TYR A 459 -10.82 8.99 -1.55
N LYS A 460 -12.09 9.25 -1.19
CA LYS A 460 -12.99 8.24 -0.62
C LYS A 460 -13.11 7.01 -1.50
N GLN A 461 -13.11 7.19 -2.82
CA GLN A 461 -13.26 6.12 -3.79
C GLN A 461 -12.09 5.13 -3.85
N ASN A 462 -10.91 5.50 -3.29
CA ASN A 462 -9.84 4.54 -3.07
C ASN A 462 -10.20 3.48 -2.00
N PHE A 463 -11.19 3.79 -1.15
CA PHE A 463 -11.64 2.97 -0.03
C PHE A 463 -13.10 2.53 -0.15
N ASP A 464 -13.91 3.18 -0.99
CA ASP A 464 -15.30 2.83 -1.25
C ASP A 464 -15.41 1.58 -2.11
N VAL A 465 -15.59 0.44 -1.47
CA VAL A 465 -15.59 -0.87 -2.13
C VAL A 465 -16.94 -1.58 -1.96
N PRO A 466 -17.30 -2.52 -2.87
CA PRO A 466 -18.51 -3.33 -2.73
C PRO A 466 -18.41 -4.27 -1.53
N PHE A 467 -19.55 -4.56 -0.93
CA PHE A 467 -19.74 -5.65 0.03
C PHE A 467 -21.08 -6.33 -0.19
N VAL A 468 -21.05 -7.63 -0.46
CA VAL A 468 -22.26 -8.44 -0.74
C VAL A 468 -22.18 -9.75 0.03
N LYS A 469 -23.29 -10.15 0.69
CA LYS A 469 -23.47 -11.48 1.26
C LYS A 469 -24.69 -12.15 0.62
N ILE A 470 -24.51 -13.36 0.10
CA ILE A 470 -25.54 -14.17 -0.55
C ILE A 470 -25.58 -15.54 0.13
N SER A 471 -26.75 -15.95 0.63
CA SER A 471 -26.91 -17.22 1.30
C SER A 471 -28.08 -18.03 0.67
N SER A 472 -28.03 -19.35 0.83
CA SER A 472 -29.04 -20.27 0.24
C SER A 472 -30.44 -20.05 0.77
N ASP A 473 -30.60 -19.41 1.91
CA ASP A 473 -31.84 -19.09 2.60
C ASP A 473 -32.28 -17.63 2.46
N ASP A 474 -31.53 -16.81 1.69
CA ASP A 474 -31.92 -15.42 1.43
C ASP A 474 -33.15 -15.36 0.50
N ASN A 475 -34.25 -14.80 1.01
CA ASN A 475 -35.55 -14.66 0.28
C ASN A 475 -35.78 -13.23 -0.22
N THR A 476 -35.06 -12.26 0.27
CA THR A 476 -35.20 -10.84 -0.04
C THR A 476 -33.90 -10.24 -0.50
N ARG A 477 -33.98 -9.18 -1.30
CA ARG A 477 -32.84 -8.31 -1.64
C ARG A 477 -32.83 -7.15 -0.66
N GLU A 478 -31.83 -7.09 0.20
CA GLU A 478 -31.63 -6.04 1.19
C GLU A 478 -30.46 -5.15 0.76
N VAL A 479 -30.74 -3.92 0.35
CA VAL A 479 -29.72 -2.92 0.02
C VAL A 479 -29.67 -1.89 1.14
N VAL A 480 -28.54 -1.83 1.82
CA VAL A 480 -28.30 -0.93 2.96
C VAL A 480 -27.11 -0.01 2.68
N ASN A 481 -27.07 1.10 3.39
CA ASN A 481 -25.94 2.03 3.36
C ASN A 481 -25.41 2.24 4.78
N ILE A 482 -24.92 1.17 5.38
CA ILE A 482 -24.43 1.17 6.76
C ILE A 482 -22.90 1.29 6.73
N LYS A 483 -22.37 2.33 7.36
CA LYS A 483 -20.93 2.54 7.44
C LYS A 483 -20.25 1.39 8.19
N ARG A 484 -19.40 0.63 7.51
CA ARG A 484 -18.64 -0.50 8.03
C ARG A 484 -17.18 -0.39 7.67
N SER A 485 -16.32 -0.50 8.66
CA SER A 485 -14.88 -0.51 8.46
C SER A 485 -14.38 -1.92 8.18
N ALA A 486 -13.54 -2.07 7.15
CA ALA A 486 -12.84 -3.34 6.89
C ALA A 486 -11.86 -3.73 8.01
N PHE A 487 -11.44 -2.80 8.87
CA PHE A 487 -10.72 -3.13 10.10
C PHE A 487 -11.52 -4.05 11.04
N ASN A 488 -12.84 -4.02 10.93
CA ASN A 488 -13.75 -4.83 11.72
C ASN A 488 -14.20 -6.11 10.99
N PHE A 489 -13.68 -6.38 9.79
CA PHE A 489 -14.11 -7.54 9.00
C PHE A 489 -13.88 -8.87 9.72
N ILE A 490 -12.81 -9.03 10.49
CA ILE A 490 -12.53 -10.27 11.24
C ILE A 490 -13.65 -10.62 12.23
N TYR A 491 -14.33 -9.63 12.83
CA TYR A 491 -15.50 -9.83 13.69
C TYR A 491 -16.69 -10.33 12.86
N GLY A 492 -16.95 -9.68 11.71
CA GLY A 492 -18.00 -10.11 10.78
C GLY A 492 -17.74 -11.51 10.22
N PHE A 493 -16.49 -11.84 9.94
CA PHE A 493 -16.09 -13.17 9.50
C PHE A 493 -16.36 -14.24 10.57
N SER A 494 -16.01 -13.97 11.83
CA SER A 494 -16.29 -14.84 12.96
C SER A 494 -17.80 -15.07 13.12
N GLN A 495 -18.60 -13.99 13.09
CA GLN A 495 -20.08 -14.06 13.17
C GLN A 495 -20.68 -14.83 11.98
N TRP A 496 -20.18 -14.58 10.76
CA TRP A 496 -20.62 -15.25 9.54
C TRP A 496 -20.41 -16.77 9.60
N LEU A 497 -19.29 -17.22 10.18
CA LEU A 497 -18.99 -18.64 10.38
C LEU A 497 -19.65 -19.25 11.63
N GLY A 498 -20.35 -18.44 12.44
CA GLY A 498 -20.93 -18.88 13.71
C GLY A 498 -19.90 -19.25 14.76
N ILE A 499 -18.72 -18.59 14.74
CA ILE A 499 -17.62 -18.83 15.67
C ILE A 499 -17.62 -17.76 16.75
N GLN A 500 -17.50 -18.17 18.00
CA GLN A 500 -17.28 -17.27 19.15
C GLN A 500 -15.94 -17.60 19.79
N THR A 501 -15.12 -16.57 20.05
CA THR A 501 -13.81 -16.67 20.69
C THR A 501 -13.68 -15.66 21.82
N GLU A 502 -12.75 -15.92 22.76
CA GLU A 502 -12.46 -14.96 23.81
C GLU A 502 -11.91 -13.64 23.26
N GLU A 503 -11.08 -13.70 22.20
CA GLU A 503 -10.39 -12.55 21.61
C GLU A 503 -11.35 -11.62 20.85
N LEU A 504 -12.40 -12.18 20.24
CA LEU A 504 -13.41 -11.41 19.48
C LEU A 504 -14.70 -11.20 20.28
N ASN A 505 -14.69 -11.52 21.59
CA ASN A 505 -15.85 -11.37 22.45
C ASN A 505 -16.03 -9.91 22.88
N ASN A 506 -16.33 -9.07 21.93
CA ASN A 506 -16.86 -7.75 22.16
C ASN A 506 -18.31 -7.72 21.66
N HIS A 507 -19.14 -6.87 22.19
CA HIS A 507 -20.56 -6.75 21.79
C HIS A 507 -20.74 -6.11 20.39
N TYR A 508 -19.70 -6.15 19.54
CA TYR A 508 -19.75 -5.61 18.18
C TYR A 508 -20.49 -6.56 17.25
N ASP A 509 -21.51 -6.07 16.58
CA ASP A 509 -22.27 -6.80 15.56
C ASP A 509 -22.01 -6.18 14.17
N PHE A 510 -21.22 -6.87 13.36
CA PHE A 510 -20.85 -6.42 12.02
C PHE A 510 -22.07 -6.30 11.08
N PHE A 511 -23.08 -7.14 11.25
CA PHE A 511 -24.28 -7.15 10.41
C PHE A 511 -25.44 -6.34 11.01
N SER A 512 -25.21 -5.60 12.10
CA SER A 512 -26.23 -4.72 12.68
C SER A 512 -26.59 -3.54 11.77
N ASN A 513 -27.76 -2.93 12.02
CA ASN A 513 -28.22 -1.73 11.32
C ASN A 513 -27.62 -0.42 11.83
N LYS A 514 -26.56 -0.47 12.66
CA LYS A 514 -25.92 0.72 13.22
C LYS A 514 -24.59 0.97 12.51
N ASP A 515 -24.33 2.21 12.17
CA ASP A 515 -23.03 2.64 11.64
C ASP A 515 -21.90 2.38 12.64
N ASP A 516 -20.70 2.10 12.15
CA ASP A 516 -19.48 2.21 12.95
C ASP A 516 -19.28 3.68 13.36
N GLU A 517 -18.95 3.93 14.63
CA GLU A 517 -18.92 5.30 15.19
C GLU A 517 -17.87 6.18 14.52
N GLU A 518 -16.68 5.64 14.27
CA GLU A 518 -15.58 6.35 13.62
C GLU A 518 -14.87 5.41 12.63
N ILE A 519 -14.96 5.74 11.33
CA ILE A 519 -14.21 5.00 10.32
C ILE A 519 -12.87 5.69 10.08
N LYS A 520 -11.80 4.93 10.31
CA LYS A 520 -10.43 5.29 9.94
C LYS A 520 -9.97 4.45 8.76
N VAL A 521 -9.07 5.03 7.97
CA VAL A 521 -8.40 4.35 6.85
C VAL A 521 -6.91 4.61 6.94
N PHE A 522 -6.11 3.64 6.53
CA PHE A 522 -4.65 3.76 6.47
C PHE A 522 -4.26 4.39 5.13
N ASN A 523 -3.55 5.51 5.16
CA ASN A 523 -3.13 6.27 3.97
C ASN A 523 -1.65 6.06 3.60
N PHE A 524 -1.10 4.87 3.85
CA PHE A 524 0.31 4.50 3.76
C PHE A 524 1.22 5.11 4.84
N GLN A 525 0.73 6.04 5.66
CA GLN A 525 1.50 6.67 6.74
C GLN A 525 0.78 6.50 8.07
N ASP A 526 -0.46 6.96 8.14
CA ASP A 526 -1.25 7.02 9.36
C ASP A 526 -2.67 6.49 9.16
N ASN A 527 -3.33 6.16 10.25
CA ASN A 527 -4.77 5.95 10.26
C ASN A 527 -5.47 7.31 10.40
N ILE A 528 -6.05 7.78 9.29
CA ILE A 528 -6.77 9.05 9.21
C ILE A 528 -8.29 8.84 9.20
N PRO A 529 -9.10 9.82 9.65
CA PRO A 529 -10.56 9.73 9.51
C PRO A 529 -10.98 9.66 8.05
N TYR A 530 -11.82 8.67 7.70
CA TYR A 530 -12.34 8.51 6.33
C TYR A 530 -13.09 9.78 5.85
N ASP A 531 -13.80 10.47 6.74
CA ASP A 531 -14.55 11.67 6.37
C ASP A 531 -13.66 12.89 6.05
N SER A 532 -12.36 12.84 6.35
CA SER A 532 -11.38 13.86 5.96
C SER A 532 -10.95 13.77 4.48
N LEU A 533 -11.24 12.65 3.81
CA LEU A 533 -10.87 12.42 2.43
C LEU A 533 -11.75 13.22 1.46
N LYS A 534 -11.15 13.60 0.33
CA LYS A 534 -11.86 14.24 -0.79
C LYS A 534 -12.73 13.22 -1.53
N THR A 535 -13.71 13.71 -2.27
CA THR A 535 -14.54 12.90 -3.17
C THR A 535 -13.98 12.92 -4.58
N ASP A 536 -13.96 11.76 -5.23
CA ASP A 536 -13.52 11.55 -6.62
C ASP A 536 -14.71 11.09 -7.46
N ASN A 537 -15.55 12.03 -7.89
CA ASN A 537 -16.72 11.73 -8.71
C ASN A 537 -16.31 11.17 -10.08
N ILE A 538 -17.13 10.28 -10.63
CA ILE A 538 -17.00 9.80 -12.00
C ILE A 538 -17.10 10.98 -12.96
N PRO A 539 -16.15 11.17 -13.89
CA PRO A 539 -16.19 12.28 -14.83
C PRO A 539 -17.45 12.25 -15.71
N GLN A 540 -18.11 13.38 -15.81
CA GLN A 540 -19.22 13.62 -16.74
C GLN A 540 -18.64 14.24 -18.02
N LEU A 541 -18.00 13.44 -18.86
CA LEU A 541 -17.29 13.90 -20.05
C LEU A 541 -18.11 13.65 -21.32
#